data_bd2c75b6b97f85d300c7f4a7a3c60b63
#
_entry.id   bd2c75b6b97f85d300c7f4a7a3c60b63
#
_cell.length_a   1.000
_cell.length_b   1.000
_cell.length_c   1.000
_cell.angle_alpha   90.00
_cell.angle_beta   90.00
_cell.angle_gamma   90.00
#
_symmetry.space_group_name_H-M   'P 1'
#
loop_
_entity.id
_entity.type
_entity.pdbx_description
1 polymer ?
#
loop_
_entity_poly.entity_id
_entity_poly.type
_entity_poly.pdbx_seq_one_letter_code
_entity_poly.pdbx_strand_id
1 'polypeptide(L)'
;MCNGGRRADTVDPMSIGKFCNRNVVCATRATTIATAAALMRKSHVGNVVVVDESAGGRRPVGIVTDRDIVIEVVAAGLDPGQVALSEVALRPLVTIGENASHGEAVRAMAAQGIRRLPVVDGNGNLFGIVTLDDLLRQLALPLAELSELAVREIRYETRTRS
;
A
#
# COMPACT_ATOMS: atom_id res chain seq x y z
N MET A 1 -32.81 22.66 -21.96
CA MET A 1 -32.66 22.54 -20.50
C MET A 1 -31.96 21.22 -20.24
N CYS A 2 -30.63 21.23 -20.13
CA CYS A 2 -29.84 20.05 -19.85
C CYS A 2 -29.59 19.97 -18.35
N ASN A 3 -30.20 19.00 -17.70
CA ASN A 3 -30.08 18.74 -16.28
C ASN A 3 -28.78 17.99 -16.03
N GLY A 4 -27.74 18.70 -15.58
CA GLY A 4 -26.46 18.15 -15.17
C GLY A 4 -26.61 17.42 -13.83
N GLY A 5 -26.96 16.15 -13.89
CA GLY A 5 -26.95 15.30 -12.71
C GLY A 5 -25.54 15.18 -12.15
N ARG A 6 -25.28 15.74 -10.96
CA ARG A 6 -24.11 15.43 -10.14
C ARG A 6 -24.16 13.91 -9.91
N ARG A 7 -23.21 13.17 -10.49
CA ARG A 7 -22.96 11.80 -10.06
C ARG A 7 -22.57 11.87 -8.58
N ALA A 8 -23.42 11.36 -7.71
CA ALA A 8 -23.04 11.02 -6.37
C ALA A 8 -21.82 10.10 -6.47
N ASP A 9 -20.74 10.43 -5.77
CA ASP A 9 -19.57 9.59 -5.63
C ASP A 9 -19.98 8.28 -4.97
N THR A 10 -20.40 7.32 -5.76
CA THR A 10 -20.58 5.94 -5.32
C THR A 10 -19.17 5.39 -5.14
N VAL A 11 -18.64 5.54 -3.94
CA VAL A 11 -17.37 4.92 -3.52
C VAL A 11 -17.54 3.42 -3.77
N ASP A 12 -16.76 2.89 -4.72
CA ASP A 12 -16.72 1.47 -5.05
C ASP A 12 -16.54 0.68 -3.73
N PRO A 13 -17.39 -0.31 -3.42
CA PRO A 13 -17.27 -1.14 -2.23
C PRO A 13 -15.89 -1.82 -2.12
N MET A 14 -15.12 -1.88 -3.20
CA MET A 14 -13.77 -2.44 -3.29
C MET A 14 -12.66 -1.37 -3.41
N SER A 15 -12.89 -0.13 -3.00
CA SER A 15 -11.83 0.91 -3.05
C SER A 15 -10.67 0.62 -2.09
N ILE A 16 -9.45 0.96 -2.51
CA ILE A 16 -8.20 0.76 -1.75
C ILE A 16 -8.29 1.38 -0.35
N GLY A 17 -8.89 2.54 -0.21
CA GLY A 17 -9.02 3.24 1.07
C GLY A 17 -9.79 2.48 2.14
N LYS A 18 -10.57 1.45 1.78
CA LYS A 18 -11.33 0.64 2.75
C LYS A 18 -10.51 -0.44 3.44
N PHE A 19 -9.45 -0.93 2.80
CA PHE A 19 -8.65 -2.03 3.33
C PHE A 19 -7.14 -1.74 3.42
N CYS A 20 -6.66 -0.56 2.97
CA CYS A 20 -5.27 -0.17 3.16
C CYS A 20 -4.94 -0.04 4.66
N ASN A 21 -3.70 -0.30 5.00
CA ASN A 21 -3.21 -0.09 6.37
C ASN A 21 -3.00 1.42 6.61
N ARG A 22 -3.67 1.96 7.61
CA ARG A 22 -3.57 3.38 8.00
C ARG A 22 -2.45 3.64 9.01
N ASN A 23 -1.93 2.61 9.67
CA ASN A 23 -0.81 2.73 10.59
C ASN A 23 0.51 2.71 9.81
N VAL A 24 0.80 3.79 9.10
CA VAL A 24 2.00 3.91 8.27
C VAL A 24 3.15 4.45 9.09
N VAL A 25 4.29 3.74 9.07
CA VAL A 25 5.53 4.24 9.67
C VAL A 25 6.13 5.26 8.72
N CYS A 26 6.26 6.50 9.21
CA CYS A 26 6.75 7.64 8.44
C CYS A 26 8.02 8.21 9.05
N ALA A 27 8.83 8.82 8.20
CA ALA A 27 9.99 9.63 8.60
C ALA A 27 10.20 10.78 7.60
N THR A 28 10.98 11.77 7.98
CA THR A 28 11.32 12.89 7.10
C THR A 28 12.55 12.57 6.25
N ARG A 29 12.79 13.38 5.22
CA ARG A 29 13.95 13.25 4.32
C ARG A 29 15.29 13.22 5.07
N ALA A 30 15.42 14.00 6.15
CA ALA A 30 16.63 14.13 6.95
C ALA A 30 16.84 13.00 7.98
N THR A 31 15.88 12.10 8.14
CA THR A 31 16.00 10.96 9.06
C THR A 31 17.11 10.02 8.56
N THR A 32 18.00 9.60 9.47
CA THR A 32 19.09 8.68 9.12
C THR A 32 18.59 7.26 8.88
N ILE A 33 19.32 6.50 8.08
CA ILE A 33 19.03 5.08 7.81
C ILE A 33 19.03 4.26 9.10
N ALA A 34 19.95 4.53 10.04
CA ALA A 34 19.97 3.85 11.34
C ALA A 34 18.65 4.07 12.10
N THR A 35 18.13 5.30 12.11
CA THR A 35 16.86 5.64 12.76
C THR A 35 15.69 4.97 12.02
N ALA A 36 15.69 4.96 10.70
CA ALA A 36 14.65 4.30 9.91
C ALA A 36 14.64 2.78 10.15
N ALA A 37 15.79 2.13 10.21
CA ALA A 37 15.92 0.71 10.53
C ALA A 37 15.41 0.41 11.95
N ALA A 38 15.69 1.27 12.92
CA ALA A 38 15.15 1.14 14.28
C ALA A 38 13.62 1.28 14.32
N LEU A 39 13.03 2.19 13.52
CA LEU A 39 11.59 2.33 13.36
C LEU A 39 10.97 1.07 12.74
N MET A 40 11.56 0.52 11.68
CA MET A 40 11.12 -0.73 11.05
C MET A 40 11.12 -1.89 12.05
N ARG A 41 12.20 -2.05 12.80
CA ARG A 41 12.34 -3.08 13.85
C ARG A 41 11.28 -2.94 14.93
N LYS A 42 11.09 -1.72 15.46
CA LYS A 42 10.13 -1.43 16.54
C LYS A 42 8.68 -1.69 16.10
N SER A 43 8.36 -1.36 14.85
CA SER A 43 6.99 -1.45 14.31
C SER A 43 6.73 -2.76 13.57
N HIS A 44 7.72 -3.67 13.48
CA HIS A 44 7.64 -4.93 12.75
C HIS A 44 7.21 -4.76 11.28
N VAL A 45 7.77 -3.75 10.60
CA VAL A 45 7.50 -3.46 9.19
C VAL A 45 8.79 -3.45 8.37
N GLY A 46 8.72 -3.80 7.10
CA GLY A 46 9.87 -3.80 6.18
C GLY A 46 9.97 -2.52 5.33
N ASN A 47 9.36 -1.41 5.76
CA ASN A 47 9.47 -0.14 5.03
C ASN A 47 9.13 1.06 5.90
N VAL A 48 9.64 2.23 5.48
CA VAL A 48 9.28 3.56 6.01
C VAL A 48 8.86 4.43 4.83
N VAL A 49 7.75 5.13 4.95
CA VAL A 49 7.33 6.14 3.97
C VAL A 49 7.99 7.46 4.32
N VAL A 50 8.73 8.02 3.38
CA VAL A 50 9.35 9.34 3.53
C VAL A 50 8.30 10.39 3.22
N VAL A 51 8.11 11.34 4.14
CA VAL A 51 7.09 12.38 4.02
C VAL A 51 7.69 13.77 4.14
N ASP A 52 7.12 14.71 3.41
CA ASP A 52 7.26 16.13 3.66
C ASP A 52 6.07 16.59 4.51
N GLU A 53 6.36 17.22 5.64
CA GLU A 53 5.35 17.77 6.55
C GLU A 53 5.08 19.23 6.21
N SER A 54 3.82 19.60 6.10
CA SER A 54 3.37 20.98 5.87
C SER A 54 2.11 21.26 6.68
N ALA A 55 1.70 22.52 6.75
CA ALA A 55 0.44 22.90 7.42
C ALA A 55 -0.80 22.23 6.80
N GLY A 56 -0.70 21.74 5.57
CA GLY A 56 -1.77 21.02 4.86
C GLY A 56 -1.77 19.49 5.05
N GLY A 57 -0.82 18.94 5.79
CA GLY A 57 -0.71 17.49 6.04
C GLY A 57 0.66 16.91 5.68
N ARG A 58 0.73 15.58 5.64
CA ARG A 58 1.94 14.80 5.32
C ARG A 58 1.87 14.31 3.88
N ARG A 59 2.73 14.79 3.01
CA ARG A 59 2.83 14.31 1.62
C ARG A 59 3.89 13.24 1.48
N PRO A 60 3.57 12.05 0.97
CA PRO A 60 4.57 11.03 0.70
C PRO A 60 5.45 11.48 -0.47
N VAL A 61 6.77 11.37 -0.30
CA VAL A 61 7.79 11.79 -1.29
C VAL A 61 8.78 10.69 -1.61
N GLY A 62 8.78 9.59 -0.84
CA GLY A 62 9.62 8.44 -1.05
C GLY A 62 9.16 7.25 -0.21
N ILE A 63 9.72 6.10 -0.50
CA ILE A 63 9.61 4.89 0.31
C ILE A 63 10.96 4.21 0.33
N VAL A 64 11.40 3.79 1.52
CA VAL A 64 12.64 3.04 1.71
C VAL A 64 12.28 1.72 2.38
N THR A 65 12.79 0.63 1.83
CA THR A 65 12.57 -0.73 2.33
C THR A 65 13.83 -1.26 3.02
N ASP A 66 13.67 -2.32 3.81
CA ASP A 66 14.76 -3.11 4.37
C ASP A 66 15.76 -3.59 3.30
N ARG A 67 15.24 -3.99 2.12
CA ARG A 67 16.06 -4.37 0.98
C ARG A 67 16.91 -3.21 0.45
N ASP A 68 16.35 -2.00 0.36
CA ASP A 68 17.08 -0.82 -0.10
C ASP A 68 18.22 -0.50 0.88
N ILE A 69 17.96 -0.59 2.18
CA ILE A 69 19.01 -0.40 3.22
C ILE A 69 20.16 -1.40 3.04
N VAL A 70 19.84 -2.67 2.79
CA VAL A 70 20.87 -3.71 2.59
C VAL A 70 21.68 -3.44 1.33
N ILE A 71 21.03 -3.08 0.23
CA ILE A 71 21.71 -2.91 -1.07
C ILE A 71 22.48 -1.59 -1.13
N GLU A 72 21.84 -0.48 -0.75
CA GLU A 72 22.38 0.85 -0.99
C GLU A 72 23.30 1.34 0.15
N VAL A 73 23.18 0.76 1.35
CA VAL A 73 23.96 1.21 2.51
C VAL A 73 24.90 0.11 3.01
N VAL A 74 24.37 -1.07 3.34
CA VAL A 74 25.21 -2.14 3.91
C VAL A 74 26.19 -2.70 2.89
N ALA A 75 25.72 -3.05 1.68
CA ALA A 75 26.58 -3.58 0.61
C ALA A 75 27.58 -2.54 0.08
N ALA A 76 27.24 -1.26 0.15
CA ALA A 76 28.13 -0.15 -0.22
C ALA A 76 29.12 0.22 0.91
N GLY A 77 29.03 -0.39 2.08
CA GLY A 77 29.92 -0.11 3.22
C GLY A 77 29.74 1.27 3.84
N LEU A 78 28.57 1.89 3.65
CA LEU A 78 28.26 3.22 4.19
C LEU A 78 27.85 3.14 5.66
N ASP A 79 28.13 4.20 6.43
CA ASP A 79 27.65 4.31 7.81
C ASP A 79 26.17 4.70 7.81
N PRO A 80 25.25 3.83 8.27
CA PRO A 80 23.81 4.13 8.31
C PRO A 80 23.45 5.28 9.25
N GLY A 81 24.35 5.67 10.15
CA GLY A 81 24.18 6.82 11.03
C GLY A 81 24.41 8.16 10.33
N GLN A 82 25.09 8.17 9.18
CA GLN A 82 25.42 9.36 8.41
C GLN A 82 24.61 9.53 7.14
N VAL A 83 24.04 8.45 6.61
CA VAL A 83 23.23 8.47 5.38
C VAL A 83 21.78 8.84 5.70
N ALA A 84 21.24 9.84 5.01
CA ALA A 84 19.84 10.27 5.15
C ALA A 84 18.90 9.46 4.22
N LEU A 85 17.62 9.35 4.59
CA LEU A 85 16.60 8.69 3.75
C LEU A 85 16.49 9.32 2.36
N SER A 86 16.70 10.62 2.21
CA SER A 86 16.69 11.31 0.91
C SER A 86 17.78 10.84 -0.05
N GLU A 87 18.85 10.25 0.45
CA GLU A 87 19.96 9.74 -0.37
C GLU A 87 19.66 8.33 -0.93
N VAL A 88 18.78 7.58 -0.27
CA VAL A 88 18.40 6.21 -0.65
C VAL A 88 17.07 6.17 -1.40
N ALA A 89 16.12 7.06 -1.08
CA ALA A 89 14.82 7.17 -1.72
C ALA A 89 14.91 7.83 -3.11
N LEU A 90 15.77 7.31 -3.99
CA LEU A 90 16.12 7.94 -5.28
C LEU A 90 15.10 7.68 -6.40
N ARG A 91 14.20 6.71 -6.25
CA ARG A 91 13.22 6.38 -7.30
C ARG A 91 12.01 7.31 -7.19
N PRO A 92 11.41 7.72 -8.33
CA PRO A 92 10.15 8.43 -8.32
C PRO A 92 9.10 7.64 -7.54
N LEU A 93 8.47 8.29 -6.56
CA LEU A 93 7.43 7.64 -5.77
C LEU A 93 6.17 7.44 -6.60
N VAL A 94 5.68 6.22 -6.65
CA VAL A 94 4.37 5.89 -7.20
C VAL A 94 3.37 5.81 -6.06
N THR A 95 2.29 6.56 -6.15
CA THR A 95 1.18 6.59 -5.19
C THR A 95 -0.12 6.18 -5.84
N ILE A 96 -1.14 5.86 -5.04
CA ILE A 96 -2.48 5.56 -5.52
C ILE A 96 -3.51 6.31 -4.68
N GLY A 97 -4.60 6.76 -5.31
CA GLY A 97 -5.69 7.44 -4.60
C GLY A 97 -6.51 6.47 -3.73
N GLU A 98 -7.04 6.96 -2.61
CA GLU A 98 -7.88 6.17 -1.70
C GLU A 98 -9.14 5.59 -2.37
N ASN A 99 -9.65 6.25 -3.40
CA ASN A 99 -10.82 5.84 -4.17
C ASN A 99 -10.50 4.90 -5.35
N ALA A 100 -9.23 4.60 -5.58
CA ALA A 100 -8.81 3.70 -6.65
C ALA A 100 -9.30 2.27 -6.40
N SER A 101 -9.54 1.55 -7.49
CA SER A 101 -9.94 0.15 -7.47
C SER A 101 -8.75 -0.79 -7.20
N HIS A 102 -9.08 -2.02 -6.78
CA HIS A 102 -8.14 -3.12 -6.65
C HIS A 102 -7.33 -3.36 -7.94
N GLY A 103 -8.02 -3.37 -9.10
CA GLY A 103 -7.37 -3.60 -10.39
C GLY A 103 -6.38 -2.50 -10.78
N GLU A 104 -6.63 -1.23 -10.40
CA GLU A 104 -5.69 -0.13 -10.61
C GLU A 104 -4.43 -0.29 -9.77
N ALA A 105 -4.56 -0.71 -8.51
CA ALA A 105 -3.42 -0.99 -7.65
C ALA A 105 -2.54 -2.13 -8.20
N VAL A 106 -3.15 -3.23 -8.65
CA VAL A 106 -2.44 -4.35 -9.28
C VAL A 106 -1.68 -3.89 -10.52
N ARG A 107 -2.33 -3.13 -11.42
CA ARG A 107 -1.68 -2.59 -12.62
C ARG A 107 -0.52 -1.65 -12.30
N ALA A 108 -0.69 -0.77 -11.32
CA ALA A 108 0.36 0.16 -10.90
C ALA A 108 1.56 -0.59 -10.32
N MET A 109 1.35 -1.59 -9.46
CA MET A 109 2.41 -2.43 -8.91
C MET A 109 3.15 -3.20 -10.01
N ALA A 110 2.42 -3.83 -10.93
CA ALA A 110 2.98 -4.61 -12.03
C ALA A 110 3.81 -3.75 -12.99
N ALA A 111 3.30 -2.57 -13.38
CA ALA A 111 3.98 -1.68 -14.32
C ALA A 111 5.32 -1.15 -13.77
N GLN A 112 5.45 -1.02 -12.46
CA GLN A 112 6.64 -0.47 -11.80
C GLN A 112 7.53 -1.54 -11.14
N GLY A 113 7.09 -2.79 -11.12
CA GLY A 113 7.81 -3.88 -10.44
C GLY A 113 7.90 -3.68 -8.93
N ILE A 114 6.88 -3.03 -8.31
CA ILE A 114 6.83 -2.73 -6.89
C ILE A 114 5.72 -3.53 -6.21
N ARG A 115 5.83 -3.74 -4.90
CA ARG A 115 4.89 -4.54 -4.10
C ARG A 115 4.15 -3.73 -3.04
N ARG A 116 4.31 -2.42 -3.05
CA ARG A 116 3.73 -1.49 -2.06
C ARG A 116 3.43 -0.16 -2.73
N LEU A 117 2.29 0.44 -2.37
CA LEU A 117 1.90 1.77 -2.84
C LEU A 117 1.43 2.59 -1.64
N PRO A 118 2.03 3.73 -1.35
CA PRO A 118 1.42 4.72 -0.48
C PRO A 118 0.09 5.16 -1.07
N VAL A 119 -0.94 5.19 -0.24
CA VAL A 119 -2.28 5.64 -0.58
C VAL A 119 -2.42 7.09 -0.18
N VAL A 120 -2.96 7.91 -1.06
CA VAL A 120 -3.15 9.34 -0.81
C VAL A 120 -4.63 9.72 -0.87
N ASP A 121 -5.00 10.73 -0.09
CA ASP A 121 -6.32 11.37 -0.14
C ASP A 121 -6.46 12.30 -1.36
N GLY A 122 -7.64 12.93 -1.52
CA GLY A 122 -7.92 13.86 -2.60
C GLY A 122 -7.06 15.13 -2.60
N ASN A 123 -6.33 15.42 -1.51
CA ASN A 123 -5.39 16.54 -1.37
C ASN A 123 -3.93 16.10 -1.60
N GLY A 124 -3.68 14.83 -1.84
CA GLY A 124 -2.35 14.25 -2.00
C GLY A 124 -1.62 13.97 -0.68
N ASN A 125 -2.31 13.99 0.47
CA ASN A 125 -1.73 13.63 1.75
C ASN A 125 -1.72 12.12 1.94
N LEU A 126 -0.77 11.64 2.71
CA LEU A 126 -0.67 10.23 3.05
C LEU A 126 -1.90 9.78 3.84
N PHE A 127 -2.66 8.86 3.26
CA PHE A 127 -3.84 8.27 3.83
C PHE A 127 -3.57 6.86 4.40
N GLY A 128 -2.71 6.09 3.74
CA GLY A 128 -2.39 4.74 4.12
C GLY A 128 -1.29 4.13 3.25
N ILE A 129 -1.13 2.82 3.36
CA ILE A 129 -0.28 2.02 2.48
C ILE A 129 -1.03 0.73 2.10
N VAL A 130 -0.94 0.31 0.85
CA VAL A 130 -1.44 -0.98 0.37
C VAL A 130 -0.27 -1.81 -0.13
N THR A 131 -0.26 -3.10 0.21
CA THR A 131 0.76 -4.06 -0.21
C THR A 131 0.17 -5.12 -1.14
N LEU A 132 1.03 -5.82 -1.88
CA LEU A 132 0.63 -6.98 -2.67
C LEU A 132 -0.07 -8.05 -1.79
N ASP A 133 0.41 -8.25 -0.56
CA ASP A 133 -0.18 -9.23 0.35
C ASP A 133 -1.60 -8.83 0.78
N ASP A 134 -1.88 -7.52 0.94
CA ASP A 134 -3.23 -7.01 1.20
C ASP A 134 -4.15 -7.28 0.02
N LEU A 135 -3.66 -7.03 -1.21
CA LEU A 135 -4.41 -7.30 -2.44
C LEU A 135 -4.71 -8.79 -2.60
N LEU A 136 -3.75 -9.66 -2.36
CA LEU A 136 -3.93 -11.12 -2.42
C LEU A 136 -4.94 -11.60 -1.38
N ARG A 137 -4.90 -11.06 -0.16
CA ARG A 137 -5.86 -11.40 0.90
C ARG A 137 -7.28 -11.03 0.52
N GLN A 138 -7.48 -9.87 -0.09
CA GLN A 138 -8.81 -9.44 -0.58
C GLN A 138 -9.34 -10.34 -1.69
N LEU A 139 -8.49 -10.88 -2.54
CA LEU A 139 -8.88 -11.85 -3.58
C LEU A 139 -9.18 -13.25 -3.01
N ALA A 140 -8.49 -13.66 -1.96
CA ALA A 140 -8.66 -14.98 -1.36
C ALA A 140 -10.04 -15.14 -0.67
N LEU A 141 -10.60 -14.09 -0.09
CA LEU A 141 -11.88 -14.13 0.61
C LEU A 141 -13.04 -14.59 -0.28
N PRO A 142 -13.31 -13.95 -1.46
CA PRO A 142 -14.37 -14.39 -2.36
C PRO A 142 -14.15 -15.82 -2.90
N LEU A 143 -12.90 -16.22 -3.12
CA LEU A 143 -12.58 -17.58 -3.60
C LEU A 143 -12.91 -18.65 -2.55
N ALA A 144 -12.70 -18.37 -1.28
CA ALA A 144 -13.10 -19.27 -0.20
C ALA A 144 -14.63 -19.43 -0.13
N GLU A 145 -15.38 -18.33 -0.24
CA GLU A 145 -16.85 -18.35 -0.26
C GLU A 145 -17.39 -19.13 -1.46
N LEU A 146 -16.81 -18.93 -2.66
CA LEU A 146 -17.20 -19.69 -3.85
C LEU A 146 -16.90 -21.19 -3.70
N SER A 147 -15.79 -21.56 -3.08
CA SER A 147 -15.46 -22.95 -2.80
C SER A 147 -16.48 -23.61 -1.85
N GLU A 148 -16.93 -22.88 -0.82
CA GLU A 148 -17.98 -23.38 0.07
C GLU A 148 -19.33 -23.55 -0.64
N LEU A 149 -19.68 -22.65 -1.56
CA LEU A 149 -20.90 -22.79 -2.36
C LEU A 149 -20.89 -24.07 -3.21
N ALA A 150 -19.78 -24.35 -3.91
CA ALA A 150 -19.63 -25.57 -4.70
C ALA A 150 -19.78 -26.84 -3.86
N VAL A 151 -19.21 -26.86 -2.64
CA VAL A 151 -19.36 -28.00 -1.70
C VAL A 151 -20.81 -28.17 -1.22
N ARG A 152 -21.52 -27.05 -0.98
CA ARG A 152 -22.95 -27.09 -0.56
C ARG A 152 -23.84 -27.61 -1.69
N GLU A 153 -23.59 -27.21 -2.92
CA GLU A 153 -24.34 -27.68 -4.09
C GLU A 153 -24.22 -29.20 -4.28
N ILE A 154 -23.00 -29.74 -4.21
CA ILE A 154 -22.76 -31.19 -4.27
C ILE A 154 -23.50 -31.94 -3.17
N ARG A 155 -23.49 -31.44 -1.93
CA ARG A 155 -24.20 -32.04 -0.81
C ARG A 155 -25.73 -32.00 -0.98
N TYR A 156 -26.26 -30.94 -1.56
CA TYR A 156 -27.70 -30.82 -1.83
C TYR A 156 -28.16 -31.81 -2.91
N GLU A 157 -27.40 -31.93 -4.00
CA GLU A 157 -27.70 -32.86 -5.09
C GLU A 157 -27.66 -34.35 -4.61
N THR A 158 -26.69 -34.69 -3.75
CA THR A 158 -26.56 -36.04 -3.20
C THR A 158 -27.76 -36.39 -2.29
N ARG A 159 -28.34 -35.44 -1.59
CA ARG A 159 -29.53 -35.64 -0.73
C ARG A 159 -30.84 -35.74 -1.49
N THR A 160 -30.96 -35.09 -2.63
CA THR A 160 -32.22 -35.00 -3.40
C THR A 160 -32.38 -36.15 -4.41
N ARG A 161 -31.29 -36.88 -4.72
CA ARG A 161 -31.28 -38.01 -5.69
C ARG A 161 -31.23 -39.38 -5.02
N SER A 162 -31.28 -39.45 -3.67
CA SER A 162 -31.49 -40.66 -2.91
C SER A 162 -32.94 -40.78 -2.49
#